data_30ba7fcfa291464ccace5a918cd17a53
#
_entry.id   30ba7fcfa291464ccace5a918cd17a53
#
_cell.length_a   1.000
_cell.length_b   1.000
_cell.length_c   1.000
_cell.angle_alpha   90.00
_cell.angle_beta   90.00
_cell.angle_gamma   90.00
#
_symmetry.space_group_name_H-M   'P 1'
#
loop_
_entity.id
_entity.type
_entity.pdbx_description
1 polymer ?
#
loop_
_entity_poly.entity_id
_entity_poly.type
_entity_poly.pdbx_seq_one_letter_code
_entity_poly.pdbx_strand_id
1 'polypeptide(L)'
;MKLIFDKVKSFNLTLKKSLSVRPGQSIAARELALVGFKKSDGQLFFGELSPLLGLHSESLVESINQLKSVINRMAPSGELNIDFMQTAPSWTKPFFGYFNFEGVYPSVLCAIEQVLWSAYHDSMKTKFASMVDVAGFISDPLAKDIDVKAFQACRSVKIKIGRYDIDKEIAAITAIKSMLAPGTNIRLDPNQSLSFEDFETIARVKDRLGIDYLEEPFQDSSTYAKLSEKLNIALDESTYDRPAHSLDKNLMLSLKPARLGFSTVMAWAEHLSNINQQLVLSSSYESGIGTSYLMQLADFLGVQKPLGIGTYMQLQEDLLEPALPLRFGRCQINHDVSVPVAWSES
;
A
#
# COMPACT_ATOMS: atom_id res chain seq x y z
N MET A 1 9.37 23.49 13.04
CA MET A 1 8.64 23.93 11.83
C MET A 1 7.20 24.25 12.23
N LYS A 2 6.63 25.33 11.69
CA LYS A 2 5.23 25.70 11.90
C LYS A 2 4.41 25.34 10.66
N LEU A 3 3.36 24.54 10.84
CA LEU A 3 2.38 24.18 9.81
C LEU A 3 1.01 24.76 10.19
N ILE A 4 0.33 25.32 9.22
CA ILE A 4 -1.02 25.89 9.36
C ILE A 4 -1.97 25.00 8.57
N PHE A 5 -3.04 24.53 9.21
CA PHE A 5 -4.07 23.78 8.52
C PHE A 5 -4.72 24.67 7.44
N ASP A 6 -4.78 24.16 6.21
CA ASP A 6 -5.37 24.87 5.07
C ASP A 6 -6.83 24.41 4.87
N LYS A 7 -7.02 23.20 4.34
CA LYS A 7 -8.36 22.64 4.12
C LYS A 7 -8.33 21.11 3.93
N VAL A 8 -9.52 20.52 3.87
CA VAL A 8 -9.75 19.15 3.38
C VAL A 8 -10.63 19.25 2.15
N LYS A 9 -10.25 18.59 1.06
CA LYS A 9 -11.01 18.57 -0.20
C LYS A 9 -11.19 17.13 -0.68
N SER A 10 -12.44 16.76 -1.01
CA SER A 10 -12.80 15.43 -1.52
C SER A 10 -12.69 15.38 -3.04
N PHE A 11 -12.35 14.20 -3.54
CA PHE A 11 -12.21 13.89 -4.96
C PHE A 11 -12.85 12.55 -5.27
N ASN A 12 -13.20 12.37 -6.55
CA ASN A 12 -13.78 11.14 -7.06
C ASN A 12 -13.03 10.77 -8.35
N LEU A 13 -12.22 9.72 -8.30
CA LEU A 13 -11.40 9.27 -9.42
C LEU A 13 -12.08 8.06 -10.08
N THR A 14 -12.30 8.13 -11.38
CA THR A 14 -12.94 7.07 -12.17
C THR A 14 -12.02 5.85 -12.28
N LEU A 15 -12.57 4.66 -12.14
CA LEU A 15 -11.86 3.40 -12.37
C LEU A 15 -12.04 2.93 -13.81
N LYS A 16 -10.98 2.40 -14.43
CA LYS A 16 -11.04 1.78 -15.77
C LYS A 16 -11.95 0.58 -15.84
N LYS A 17 -12.02 -0.18 -14.74
CA LYS A 17 -12.96 -1.30 -14.55
C LYS A 17 -13.53 -1.20 -13.14
N SER A 18 -14.81 -1.53 -12.99
CA SER A 18 -15.44 -1.57 -11.66
C SER A 18 -14.70 -2.55 -10.74
N LEU A 19 -14.47 -2.12 -9.51
CA LEU A 19 -13.83 -2.91 -8.45
C LEU A 19 -14.91 -3.59 -7.60
N SER A 20 -14.85 -4.90 -7.51
CA SER A 20 -15.65 -5.64 -6.52
C SER A 20 -15.06 -5.44 -5.14
N VAL A 21 -15.82 -4.86 -4.21
CA VAL A 21 -15.39 -4.52 -2.85
C VAL A 21 -15.98 -5.46 -1.80
N ARG A 22 -17.17 -6.01 -2.07
CA ARG A 22 -17.86 -7.03 -1.26
C ARG A 22 -18.70 -7.91 -2.18
N PRO A 23 -19.14 -9.09 -1.75
CA PRO A 23 -20.08 -9.90 -2.53
C PRO A 23 -21.31 -9.08 -2.96
N GLY A 24 -21.56 -9.02 -4.27
CA GLY A 24 -22.67 -8.26 -4.85
C GLY A 24 -22.51 -6.72 -4.86
N GLN A 25 -21.40 -6.18 -4.40
CA GLN A 25 -21.14 -4.74 -4.38
C GLN A 25 -19.88 -4.39 -5.16
N SER A 26 -20.01 -3.47 -6.10
CA SER A 26 -18.88 -2.93 -6.86
C SER A 26 -18.92 -1.40 -6.90
N ILE A 27 -17.75 -0.80 -7.06
CA ILE A 27 -17.58 0.65 -7.22
C ILE A 27 -16.96 0.93 -8.60
N ALA A 28 -17.42 2.00 -9.24
CA ALA A 28 -16.89 2.46 -10.53
C ALA A 28 -15.91 3.65 -10.36
N ALA A 29 -15.84 4.20 -9.16
CA ALA A 29 -14.97 5.32 -8.84
C ALA A 29 -14.38 5.16 -7.45
N ARG A 30 -13.22 5.80 -7.26
CA ARG A 30 -12.47 5.85 -6.01
C ARG A 30 -12.70 7.20 -5.34
N GLU A 31 -13.47 7.17 -4.24
CA GLU A 31 -13.65 8.35 -3.38
C GLU A 31 -12.46 8.47 -2.44
N LEU A 32 -11.90 9.66 -2.34
CA LEU A 32 -10.81 10.00 -1.43
C LEU A 32 -10.83 11.49 -1.09
N ALA A 33 -10.04 11.92 -0.11
CA ALA A 33 -9.84 13.33 0.19
C ALA A 33 -8.36 13.63 0.40
N LEU A 34 -7.98 14.87 0.15
CA LEU A 34 -6.68 15.41 0.54
C LEU A 34 -6.85 16.32 1.74
N VAL A 35 -5.89 16.23 2.66
CA VAL A 35 -5.69 17.22 3.72
C VAL A 35 -4.44 18.03 3.39
N GLY A 36 -4.55 19.36 3.44
CA GLY A 36 -3.45 20.27 3.17
C GLY A 36 -3.05 21.06 4.41
N PHE A 37 -1.75 21.19 4.61
CA PHE A 37 -1.13 22.08 5.57
C PHE A 37 -0.15 23.00 4.87
N LYS A 38 -0.08 24.26 5.29
CA LYS A 38 0.75 25.30 4.70
C LYS A 38 1.84 25.73 5.66
N LYS A 39 3.07 25.85 5.18
CA LYS A 39 4.18 26.47 5.85
C LYS A 39 4.09 28.01 5.74
N SER A 40 4.81 28.75 6.57
CA SER A 40 4.78 30.23 6.60
C SER A 40 5.19 30.89 5.27
N ASP A 41 6.00 30.21 4.44
CA ASP A 41 6.42 30.67 3.11
C ASP A 41 5.40 30.35 1.99
N GLY A 42 4.27 29.71 2.34
CA GLY A 42 3.21 29.34 1.41
C GLY A 42 3.31 27.91 0.85
N GLN A 43 4.43 27.19 1.10
CA GLN A 43 4.60 25.80 0.68
C GLN A 43 3.51 24.91 1.30
N LEU A 44 2.88 24.06 0.49
CA LEU A 44 1.83 23.12 0.90
C LEU A 44 2.40 21.71 1.04
N PHE A 45 1.89 21.01 2.06
CA PHE A 45 2.14 19.59 2.31
C PHE A 45 0.80 18.87 2.35
N PHE A 46 0.72 17.73 1.70
CA PHE A 46 -0.52 16.98 1.54
C PHE A 46 -0.46 15.63 2.22
N GLY A 47 -1.64 15.15 2.65
CA GLY A 47 -1.87 13.77 3.01
C GLY A 47 -3.13 13.28 2.33
N GLU A 48 -3.14 12.02 1.91
CA GLU A 48 -4.27 11.39 1.25
C GLU A 48 -5.07 10.55 2.24
N LEU A 49 -6.34 10.89 2.36
CA LEU A 49 -7.34 10.17 3.13
C LEU A 49 -8.14 9.28 2.17
N SER A 50 -7.79 8.01 2.11
CA SER A 50 -8.30 7.10 1.09
C SER A 50 -8.85 5.77 1.65
N PRO A 51 -9.86 5.81 2.57
CA PRO A 51 -10.50 4.58 3.01
C PRO A 51 -11.16 3.88 1.81
N LEU A 52 -10.94 2.58 1.66
CA LEU A 52 -11.55 1.77 0.62
C LEU A 52 -12.66 0.91 1.22
N LEU A 53 -13.87 1.07 0.72
CA LEU A 53 -15.00 0.24 1.12
C LEU A 53 -14.65 -1.25 0.94
N GLY A 54 -14.95 -2.06 1.96
CA GLY A 54 -14.62 -3.49 1.99
C GLY A 54 -13.25 -3.83 2.56
N LEU A 55 -12.29 -2.91 2.51
CA LEU A 55 -10.97 -3.03 3.14
C LEU A 55 -10.92 -2.31 4.49
N HIS A 56 -11.50 -1.11 4.57
CA HIS A 56 -11.59 -0.30 5.78
C HIS A 56 -12.94 -0.46 6.46
N SER A 57 -12.98 -0.26 7.77
CA SER A 57 -14.22 -0.24 8.56
C SER A 57 -14.97 1.07 8.41
N GLU A 58 -14.22 2.16 8.24
CA GLU A 58 -14.71 3.52 8.12
C GLU A 58 -15.03 3.91 6.68
N SER A 59 -16.00 4.79 6.51
CA SER A 59 -16.31 5.50 5.27
C SER A 59 -15.46 6.77 5.11
N LEU A 60 -15.41 7.35 3.90
CA LEU A 60 -14.73 8.63 3.68
C LEU A 60 -15.32 9.76 4.52
N VAL A 61 -16.66 9.79 4.70
CA VAL A 61 -17.35 10.83 5.50
C VAL A 61 -16.95 10.72 6.97
N GLU A 62 -16.95 9.51 7.55
CA GLU A 62 -16.52 9.28 8.93
C GLU A 62 -15.04 9.65 9.11
N SER A 63 -14.20 9.29 8.16
CA SER A 63 -12.77 9.64 8.17
C SER A 63 -12.53 11.14 8.11
N ILE A 64 -13.26 11.89 7.27
CA ILE A 64 -13.15 13.36 7.21
C ILE A 64 -13.59 14.00 8.52
N ASN A 65 -14.69 13.53 9.12
CA ASN A 65 -15.17 14.04 10.39
C ASN A 65 -14.17 13.79 11.54
N GLN A 66 -13.61 12.57 11.59
CA GLN A 66 -12.59 12.24 12.56
C GLN A 66 -11.30 13.04 12.33
N LEU A 67 -10.85 13.18 11.06
CA LEU A 67 -9.68 13.97 10.70
C LEU A 67 -9.81 15.42 11.21
N LYS A 68 -10.94 16.08 10.98
CA LYS A 68 -11.20 17.43 11.49
C LYS A 68 -11.13 17.50 13.02
N SER A 69 -11.69 16.50 13.71
CA SER A 69 -11.61 16.40 15.17
C SER A 69 -10.17 16.22 15.65
N VAL A 70 -9.39 15.37 14.99
CA VAL A 70 -7.97 15.14 15.30
C VAL A 70 -7.17 16.42 15.08
N ILE A 71 -7.35 17.11 13.93
CA ILE A 71 -6.66 18.37 13.63
C ILE A 71 -6.98 19.43 14.70
N ASN A 72 -8.24 19.56 15.12
CA ASN A 72 -8.62 20.50 16.17
C ASN A 72 -7.95 20.20 17.53
N ARG A 73 -7.70 18.92 17.83
CA ARG A 73 -6.96 18.52 19.04
C ARG A 73 -5.46 18.78 18.94
N MET A 74 -4.87 18.50 17.76
CA MET A 74 -3.44 18.67 17.50
C MET A 74 -3.05 20.14 17.38
N ALA A 75 -3.91 20.94 16.78
CA ALA A 75 -3.69 22.33 16.44
C ALA A 75 -4.90 23.20 16.82
N PRO A 76 -5.21 23.39 18.13
CA PRO A 76 -6.39 24.13 18.56
C PRO A 76 -6.45 25.57 18.05
N SER A 77 -5.28 26.17 17.77
CA SER A 77 -5.14 27.50 17.16
C SER A 77 -5.13 27.49 15.63
N GLY A 78 -5.31 26.32 14.99
CA GLY A 78 -5.06 26.10 13.58
C GLY A 78 -3.58 25.97 13.21
N GLU A 79 -2.67 26.01 14.19
CA GLU A 79 -1.23 25.98 14.00
C GLU A 79 -0.61 24.78 14.71
N LEU A 80 0.13 23.98 13.96
CA LEU A 80 0.90 22.84 14.43
C LEU A 80 2.38 23.21 14.47
N ASN A 81 2.97 23.21 15.66
CA ASN A 81 4.39 23.45 15.84
C ASN A 81 5.12 22.12 16.00
N ILE A 82 6.05 21.81 15.10
CA ILE A 82 6.79 20.54 15.08
C ILE A 82 8.28 20.81 15.24
N ASP A 83 8.89 20.17 16.22
CA ASP A 83 10.34 20.15 16.38
C ASP A 83 10.90 18.80 15.90
N PHE A 84 11.27 18.74 14.63
CA PHE A 84 11.84 17.52 14.04
C PHE A 84 13.19 17.11 14.64
N MET A 85 13.91 18.01 15.32
CA MET A 85 15.18 17.67 15.95
C MET A 85 15.01 16.87 17.24
N GLN A 86 13.87 17.00 17.92
CA GLN A 86 13.54 16.20 19.09
C GLN A 86 12.94 14.84 18.74
N THR A 87 12.45 14.69 17.51
CA THR A 87 11.75 13.49 17.04
C THR A 87 12.63 12.52 16.24
N ALA A 88 13.86 12.93 15.86
CA ALA A 88 14.82 12.07 15.17
C ALA A 88 15.71 11.35 16.20
N PRO A 89 16.05 10.04 16.05
CA PRO A 89 15.92 9.20 14.86
C PRO A 89 15.16 7.88 15.09
N SER A 90 14.22 7.78 16.01
CA SER A 90 13.42 6.56 16.11
C SER A 90 12.02 6.77 15.53
N TRP A 91 11.87 6.47 14.26
CA TRP A 91 10.57 6.40 13.58
C TRP A 91 9.57 5.42 14.22
N THR A 92 10.04 4.57 15.12
CA THR A 92 9.22 3.64 15.93
C THR A 92 8.54 4.26 17.12
N LYS A 93 9.09 5.39 17.63
CA LYS A 93 8.32 6.24 18.55
C LYS A 93 7.89 7.43 17.72
N PRO A 94 6.68 7.36 17.18
CA PRO A 94 6.25 8.21 16.09
C PRO A 94 6.46 9.67 16.48
N PHE A 95 6.46 10.58 15.49
CA PHE A 95 6.11 11.97 15.62
C PHE A 95 5.00 12.24 16.66
N PHE A 96 4.41 11.22 17.16
CA PHE A 96 3.22 10.98 17.93
C PHE A 96 3.43 10.88 19.44
N GLY A 97 4.63 10.99 19.95
CA GLY A 97 4.83 11.26 21.37
C GLY A 97 4.14 12.56 21.85
N TYR A 98 3.75 13.40 20.88
CA TYR A 98 2.99 14.63 21.11
C TYR A 98 1.48 14.48 21.01
N PHE A 99 0.98 13.39 20.40
CA PHE A 99 -0.45 13.26 20.11
C PHE A 99 -0.94 11.85 20.47
N ASN A 100 -2.07 11.77 21.15
CA ASN A 100 -2.74 10.50 21.38
C ASN A 100 -3.62 10.16 20.16
N PHE A 101 -3.26 9.11 19.43
CA PHE A 101 -4.00 8.59 18.28
C PHE A 101 -4.81 7.34 18.59
N GLU A 102 -5.00 7.00 19.87
CA GLU A 102 -5.88 5.90 20.26
C GLU A 102 -7.29 6.12 19.71
N GLY A 103 -7.85 5.11 19.05
CA GLY A 103 -9.17 5.18 18.41
C GLY A 103 -9.22 6.00 17.12
N VAL A 104 -8.07 6.43 16.57
CA VAL A 104 -8.03 7.09 15.27
C VAL A 104 -8.04 6.04 14.17
N TYR A 105 -8.90 6.25 13.16
CA TYR A 105 -8.94 5.35 11.98
C TYR A 105 -7.59 5.31 11.26
N PRO A 106 -7.17 4.13 10.80
CA PRO A 106 -5.88 3.98 10.11
C PRO A 106 -5.73 4.90 8.88
N SER A 107 -6.80 5.12 8.12
CA SER A 107 -6.80 6.05 6.98
C SER A 107 -6.54 7.50 7.40
N VAL A 108 -7.10 7.93 8.53
CA VAL A 108 -6.87 9.27 9.11
C VAL A 108 -5.44 9.40 9.61
N LEU A 109 -4.96 8.37 10.32
CA LEU A 109 -3.58 8.31 10.77
C LEU A 109 -2.62 8.43 9.58
N CYS A 110 -2.81 7.61 8.55
CA CYS A 110 -1.99 7.62 7.35
C CYS A 110 -1.94 9.01 6.69
N ALA A 111 -3.09 9.69 6.54
CA ALA A 111 -3.14 11.01 5.93
C ALA A 111 -2.35 12.06 6.74
N ILE A 112 -2.46 12.05 8.07
CA ILE A 112 -1.69 12.95 8.94
C ILE A 112 -0.19 12.64 8.85
N GLU A 113 0.16 11.36 8.88
CA GLU A 113 1.54 10.90 8.78
C GLU A 113 2.20 11.29 7.45
N GLN A 114 1.46 11.26 6.35
CA GLN A 114 1.95 11.72 5.04
C GLN A 114 2.27 13.22 5.04
N VAL A 115 1.43 14.05 5.65
CA VAL A 115 1.73 15.49 5.83
C VAL A 115 3.03 15.68 6.61
N LEU A 116 3.15 15.00 7.76
CA LEU A 116 4.32 15.10 8.63
C LEU A 116 5.58 14.55 7.95
N TRP A 117 5.45 13.45 7.22
CA TRP A 117 6.49 12.85 6.41
C TRP A 117 7.04 13.82 5.38
N SER A 118 6.14 14.42 4.59
CA SER A 118 6.51 15.38 3.56
C SER A 118 7.21 16.60 4.14
N ALA A 119 6.67 17.16 5.23
CA ALA A 119 7.25 18.31 5.92
C ALA A 119 8.63 18.00 6.55
N TYR A 120 8.81 16.78 7.11
CA TYR A 120 10.09 16.34 7.63
C TYR A 120 11.14 16.22 6.53
N HIS A 121 10.82 15.49 5.44
CA HIS A 121 11.78 15.27 4.36
C HIS A 121 12.12 16.56 3.61
N ASP A 122 11.19 17.51 3.50
CA ASP A 122 11.47 18.86 3.03
C ASP A 122 12.51 19.57 3.94
N SER A 123 12.30 19.51 5.26
CA SER A 123 13.20 20.16 6.22
C SER A 123 14.60 19.57 6.22
N MET A 124 14.71 18.25 6.01
CA MET A 124 15.96 17.50 5.99
C MET A 124 16.61 17.48 4.59
N LYS A 125 15.94 18.00 3.58
CA LYS A 125 16.36 17.94 2.16
C LYS A 125 16.71 16.50 1.75
N THR A 126 15.88 15.55 2.16
CA THR A 126 16.09 14.13 1.91
C THR A 126 16.07 13.84 0.42
N LYS A 127 16.99 13.00 -0.03
CA LYS A 127 17.01 12.47 -1.40
C LYS A 127 16.64 11.00 -1.34
N PHE A 128 15.50 10.65 -1.96
CA PHE A 128 15.11 9.26 -2.17
C PHE A 128 15.86 8.68 -3.37
N ALA A 129 15.89 7.34 -3.47
CA ALA A 129 16.37 6.66 -4.67
C ALA A 129 15.61 7.11 -5.91
N SER A 130 16.22 6.98 -7.08
CA SER A 130 15.58 7.43 -8.31
C SER A 130 14.50 6.48 -8.83
N MET A 131 14.56 5.19 -8.45
CA MET A 131 13.71 4.14 -9.02
C MET A 131 13.33 3.09 -7.98
N VAL A 132 12.11 2.55 -8.10
CA VAL A 132 11.65 1.34 -7.41
C VAL A 132 11.20 0.29 -8.41
N ASP A 133 11.27 -0.98 -8.02
CA ASP A 133 10.70 -2.09 -8.79
C ASP A 133 9.19 -2.20 -8.50
N VAL A 134 8.40 -2.43 -9.55
CA VAL A 134 6.94 -2.58 -9.48
C VAL A 134 6.55 -3.97 -9.96
N ALA A 135 5.77 -4.69 -9.17
CA ALA A 135 5.24 -5.99 -9.56
C ALA A 135 4.16 -5.85 -10.64
N GLY A 136 4.12 -6.80 -11.58
CA GLY A 136 2.98 -6.99 -12.45
C GLY A 136 1.74 -7.40 -11.65
N PHE A 137 0.54 -7.17 -12.19
CA PHE A 137 -0.70 -7.54 -11.54
C PHE A 137 -1.69 -8.16 -12.52
N ILE A 138 -2.14 -9.38 -12.24
CA ILE A 138 -3.15 -10.12 -13.00
C ILE A 138 -4.32 -10.42 -12.06
N SER A 139 -5.46 -9.81 -12.33
CA SER A 139 -6.65 -9.97 -11.49
C SER A 139 -7.44 -11.25 -11.75
N ASP A 140 -7.23 -11.90 -12.90
CA ASP A 140 -7.87 -13.16 -13.29
C ASP A 140 -6.95 -13.94 -14.23
N PRO A 141 -6.39 -15.10 -13.82
CA PRO A 141 -5.48 -15.88 -14.65
C PRO A 141 -6.14 -16.53 -15.87
N LEU A 142 -7.47 -16.65 -15.89
CA LEU A 142 -8.25 -17.22 -17.00
C LEU A 142 -8.81 -16.15 -17.96
N ALA A 143 -8.55 -14.87 -17.71
CA ALA A 143 -8.97 -13.81 -18.61
C ALA A 143 -8.31 -13.96 -19.99
N LYS A 144 -9.08 -13.74 -21.06
CA LYS A 144 -8.60 -13.91 -22.45
C LYS A 144 -7.73 -12.75 -22.95
N ASP A 145 -7.78 -11.62 -22.25
CA ASP A 145 -7.16 -10.33 -22.65
C ASP A 145 -5.93 -9.97 -21.80
N ILE A 146 -5.24 -10.96 -21.21
CA ILE A 146 -4.03 -10.71 -20.42
C ILE A 146 -2.89 -10.29 -21.36
N ASP A 147 -2.48 -9.03 -21.26
CA ASP A 147 -1.27 -8.56 -21.95
C ASP A 147 0.00 -8.95 -21.17
N VAL A 148 0.47 -10.17 -21.37
CA VAL A 148 1.70 -10.67 -20.70
C VAL A 148 2.94 -9.87 -21.12
N LYS A 149 2.92 -9.22 -22.30
CA LYS A 149 4.05 -8.39 -22.76
C LYS A 149 4.29 -7.19 -21.86
N ALA A 150 3.24 -6.67 -21.23
CA ALA A 150 3.35 -5.57 -20.26
C ALA A 150 4.21 -5.93 -19.03
N PHE A 151 4.42 -7.24 -18.76
CA PHE A 151 5.14 -7.71 -17.58
C PHE A 151 6.57 -8.18 -17.85
N GLN A 152 7.10 -8.02 -19.08
CA GLN A 152 8.43 -8.49 -19.44
C GLN A 152 9.58 -7.86 -18.64
N ALA A 153 9.38 -6.65 -18.13
CA ALA A 153 10.35 -5.96 -17.28
C ALA A 153 10.16 -6.24 -15.78
N CYS A 154 9.16 -7.03 -15.40
CA CYS A 154 8.84 -7.29 -13.99
C CYS A 154 9.76 -8.36 -13.40
N ARG A 155 10.26 -8.10 -12.18
CA ARG A 155 10.95 -9.13 -11.38
C ARG A 155 9.95 -10.07 -10.68
N SER A 156 8.69 -9.65 -10.53
CA SER A 156 7.61 -10.49 -10.04
C SER A 156 6.26 -10.09 -10.62
N VAL A 157 5.32 -11.04 -10.69
CA VAL A 157 3.93 -10.83 -11.09
C VAL A 157 3.02 -11.41 -10.02
N LYS A 158 2.14 -10.58 -9.46
CA LYS A 158 1.09 -10.99 -8.52
C LYS A 158 -0.15 -11.43 -9.31
N ILE A 159 -0.67 -12.61 -9.03
CA ILE A 159 -1.83 -13.21 -9.68
C ILE A 159 -2.88 -13.54 -8.62
N LYS A 160 -4.09 -13.03 -8.78
CA LYS A 160 -5.22 -13.42 -7.94
C LYS A 160 -5.72 -14.79 -8.35
N ILE A 161 -5.98 -15.65 -7.35
CA ILE A 161 -6.42 -17.04 -7.50
C ILE A 161 -7.58 -17.35 -6.55
N GLY A 162 -8.01 -18.62 -6.50
CA GLY A 162 -9.05 -19.08 -5.58
C GLY A 162 -10.48 -18.79 -6.05
N ARG A 163 -10.68 -18.51 -7.34
CA ARG A 163 -12.00 -18.30 -7.95
C ARG A 163 -12.49 -19.48 -8.78
N TYR A 164 -11.56 -20.32 -9.19
CA TYR A 164 -11.81 -21.48 -10.06
C TYR A 164 -11.21 -22.73 -9.42
N ASP A 165 -11.45 -23.86 -10.05
CA ASP A 165 -10.76 -25.09 -9.74
C ASP A 165 -9.25 -24.90 -9.81
N ILE A 166 -8.52 -25.36 -8.78
CA ILE A 166 -7.10 -25.05 -8.60
C ILE A 166 -6.23 -25.60 -9.73
N ASP A 167 -6.57 -26.76 -10.30
CA ASP A 167 -5.80 -27.33 -11.41
C ASP A 167 -5.92 -26.47 -12.67
N LYS A 168 -7.11 -25.86 -12.91
CA LYS A 168 -7.31 -24.91 -14.02
C LYS A 168 -6.50 -23.62 -13.79
N GLU A 169 -6.49 -23.11 -12.58
CA GLU A 169 -5.68 -21.91 -12.26
C GLU A 169 -4.18 -22.20 -12.42
N ILE A 170 -3.69 -23.35 -11.94
CA ILE A 170 -2.30 -23.77 -12.10
C ILE A 170 -1.93 -23.94 -13.58
N ALA A 171 -2.82 -24.52 -14.39
CA ALA A 171 -2.57 -24.64 -15.83
C ALA A 171 -2.46 -23.26 -16.51
N ALA A 172 -3.36 -22.33 -16.18
CA ALA A 172 -3.32 -20.95 -16.69
C ALA A 172 -2.05 -20.21 -16.23
N ILE A 173 -1.68 -20.33 -14.94
CA ILE A 173 -0.45 -19.75 -14.40
C ILE A 173 0.78 -20.34 -15.07
N THR A 174 0.78 -21.63 -15.36
CA THR A 174 1.88 -22.29 -16.09
C THR A 174 2.04 -21.68 -17.49
N ALA A 175 0.94 -21.47 -18.20
CA ALA A 175 0.95 -20.81 -19.51
C ALA A 175 1.46 -19.35 -19.41
N ILE A 176 0.96 -18.56 -18.44
CA ILE A 176 1.44 -17.21 -18.18
C ILE A 176 2.94 -17.21 -17.89
N LYS A 177 3.40 -18.10 -16.99
CA LYS A 177 4.81 -18.20 -16.60
C LYS A 177 5.72 -18.49 -17.78
N SER A 178 5.30 -19.33 -18.71
CA SER A 178 6.08 -19.64 -19.91
C SER A 178 6.27 -18.46 -20.87
N MET A 179 5.42 -17.44 -20.77
CA MET A 179 5.49 -16.22 -21.57
C MET A 179 6.22 -15.07 -20.87
N LEU A 180 6.49 -15.18 -19.57
CA LEU A 180 7.23 -14.16 -18.80
C LEU A 180 8.74 -14.30 -19.03
N ALA A 181 9.46 -13.21 -18.72
CA ALA A 181 10.92 -13.22 -18.75
C ALA A 181 11.49 -14.31 -17.80
N PRO A 182 12.61 -14.97 -18.16
CA PRO A 182 13.29 -15.89 -17.26
C PRO A 182 13.63 -15.25 -15.92
N GLY A 183 13.37 -15.95 -14.81
CA GLY A 183 13.63 -15.45 -13.46
C GLY A 183 12.53 -14.56 -12.88
N THR A 184 11.46 -14.22 -13.62
CA THR A 184 10.29 -13.54 -13.05
C THR A 184 9.61 -14.45 -12.02
N ASN A 185 9.46 -13.98 -10.78
CA ASN A 185 8.78 -14.70 -9.72
C ASN A 185 7.26 -14.54 -9.81
N ILE A 186 6.52 -15.52 -9.32
CA ILE A 186 5.06 -15.47 -9.20
C ILE A 186 4.69 -15.24 -7.73
N ARG A 187 3.74 -14.36 -7.48
CA ARG A 187 3.09 -14.16 -6.19
C ARG A 187 1.63 -14.51 -6.34
N LEU A 188 1.11 -15.34 -5.47
CA LEU A 188 -0.29 -15.79 -5.54
C LEU A 188 -1.10 -15.16 -4.42
N ASP A 189 -2.31 -14.70 -4.72
CA ASP A 189 -3.19 -14.03 -3.76
C ASP A 189 -4.62 -14.58 -3.89
N PRO A 190 -4.98 -15.55 -3.04
CA PRO A 190 -6.32 -16.11 -2.99
C PRO A 190 -7.31 -15.31 -2.13
N ASN A 191 -6.88 -14.26 -1.44
CA ASN A 191 -7.73 -13.52 -0.51
C ASN A 191 -8.51 -14.43 0.47
N GLN A 192 -7.81 -15.32 1.17
CA GLN A 192 -8.33 -16.21 2.22
C GLN A 192 -9.32 -17.28 1.71
N SER A 193 -9.31 -17.64 0.42
CA SER A 193 -10.32 -18.50 -0.19
C SER A 193 -9.88 -19.95 -0.40
N LEU A 194 -8.62 -20.32 -0.12
CA LEU A 194 -8.15 -21.68 -0.39
C LEU A 194 -8.63 -22.71 0.63
N SER A 195 -8.77 -23.94 0.15
CA SER A 195 -8.75 -25.11 0.99
C SER A 195 -7.33 -25.57 1.31
N PHE A 196 -7.16 -26.42 2.31
CA PHE A 196 -5.86 -27.02 2.62
C PHE A 196 -5.33 -27.90 1.47
N GLU A 197 -6.22 -28.57 0.75
CA GLU A 197 -5.87 -29.40 -0.41
C GLU A 197 -5.34 -28.55 -1.57
N ASP A 198 -5.95 -27.39 -1.83
CA ASP A 198 -5.46 -26.41 -2.82
C ASP A 198 -4.06 -25.91 -2.46
N PHE A 199 -3.83 -25.57 -1.18
CA PHE A 199 -2.52 -25.18 -0.70
C PHE A 199 -1.45 -26.25 -0.96
N GLU A 200 -1.73 -27.52 -0.62
CA GLU A 200 -0.80 -28.62 -0.86
C GLU A 200 -0.53 -28.82 -2.36
N THR A 201 -1.54 -28.58 -3.21
CA THR A 201 -1.40 -28.67 -4.66
C THR A 201 -0.50 -27.55 -5.19
N ILE A 202 -0.66 -26.32 -4.71
CA ILE A 202 0.21 -25.18 -5.03
C ILE A 202 1.65 -25.43 -4.55
N ALA A 203 1.81 -25.92 -3.31
CA ALA A 203 3.11 -26.17 -2.72
C ALA A 203 3.94 -27.20 -3.53
N ARG A 204 3.29 -28.22 -4.14
CA ARG A 204 3.97 -29.19 -5.00
C ARG A 204 4.54 -28.59 -6.29
N VAL A 205 3.98 -27.50 -6.78
CA VAL A 205 4.39 -26.88 -8.05
C VAL A 205 5.20 -25.59 -7.87
N LYS A 206 5.49 -25.20 -6.60
CA LYS A 206 6.10 -23.91 -6.28
C LYS A 206 7.40 -23.63 -7.02
N ASP A 207 8.31 -24.61 -7.04
CA ASP A 207 9.63 -24.46 -7.64
C ASP A 207 9.53 -24.37 -9.17
N ARG A 208 8.67 -25.20 -9.78
CA ARG A 208 8.43 -25.20 -11.22
C ARG A 208 7.86 -23.85 -11.70
N LEU A 209 6.98 -23.24 -10.92
CA LEU A 209 6.36 -21.97 -11.26
C LEU A 209 7.16 -20.75 -10.77
N GLY A 210 8.16 -20.96 -9.90
CA GLY A 210 8.91 -19.88 -9.27
C GLY A 210 8.01 -19.03 -8.36
N ILE A 211 7.22 -19.69 -7.50
CA ILE A 211 6.34 -19.00 -6.55
C ILE A 211 7.19 -18.41 -5.42
N ASP A 212 7.21 -17.07 -5.32
CA ASP A 212 7.90 -16.31 -4.27
C ASP A 212 7.18 -16.48 -2.93
N TYR A 213 5.85 -16.27 -2.94
CA TYR A 213 5.00 -16.48 -1.78
C TYR A 213 3.51 -16.64 -2.15
N LEU A 214 2.74 -17.13 -1.18
CA LEU A 214 1.29 -17.19 -1.17
C LEU A 214 0.77 -16.20 -0.11
N GLU A 215 -0.05 -15.22 -0.53
CA GLU A 215 -0.56 -14.15 0.35
C GLU A 215 -1.91 -14.58 0.94
N GLU A 216 -2.04 -14.55 2.28
CA GLU A 216 -3.28 -14.86 3.00
C GLU A 216 -4.08 -16.04 2.43
N PRO A 217 -3.56 -17.29 2.49
CA PRO A 217 -4.25 -18.43 1.90
C PRO A 217 -5.59 -18.77 2.57
N PHE A 218 -5.71 -18.60 3.89
CA PHE A 218 -6.86 -19.01 4.68
C PHE A 218 -7.40 -17.87 5.56
N GLN A 219 -8.63 -18.02 6.06
CA GLN A 219 -9.20 -17.10 7.05
C GLN A 219 -8.52 -17.22 8.42
N ASP A 220 -8.06 -18.42 8.79
CA ASP A 220 -7.31 -18.67 10.02
C ASP A 220 -5.81 -18.75 9.77
N SER A 221 -5.08 -17.75 10.25
CA SER A 221 -3.62 -17.65 10.11
C SER A 221 -2.83 -18.42 11.17
N SER A 222 -3.48 -19.13 12.10
CA SER A 222 -2.82 -19.82 13.23
C SER A 222 -1.80 -20.90 12.80
N THR A 223 -1.95 -21.45 11.60
CA THR A 223 -1.08 -22.49 11.06
C THR A 223 0.02 -21.97 10.13
N TYR A 224 0.06 -20.67 9.82
CA TYR A 224 0.95 -20.10 8.81
C TYR A 224 2.43 -20.30 9.10
N ALA A 225 2.85 -20.15 10.34
CA ALA A 225 4.25 -20.39 10.72
C ALA A 225 4.73 -21.79 10.33
N LYS A 226 3.90 -22.83 10.53
CA LYS A 226 4.22 -24.21 10.14
C LYS A 226 4.15 -24.44 8.63
N LEU A 227 3.15 -23.84 7.98
CA LEU A 227 2.96 -24.00 6.53
C LEU A 227 4.02 -23.25 5.71
N SER A 228 4.59 -22.18 6.27
CA SER A 228 5.67 -21.41 5.64
C SER A 228 6.96 -22.21 5.45
N GLU A 229 7.14 -23.33 6.15
CA GLU A 229 8.24 -24.29 5.90
C GLU A 229 8.11 -24.95 4.53
N LYS A 230 6.89 -25.11 3.99
CA LYS A 230 6.63 -25.71 2.69
C LYS A 230 6.63 -24.68 1.55
N LEU A 231 6.00 -23.53 1.78
CA LEU A 231 5.85 -22.44 0.83
C LEU A 231 5.76 -21.13 1.61
N ASN A 232 6.56 -20.13 1.24
CA ASN A 232 6.52 -18.82 1.90
C ASN A 232 5.09 -18.27 1.94
N ILE A 233 4.67 -17.81 3.10
CA ILE A 233 3.37 -17.18 3.31
C ILE A 233 3.57 -15.71 3.66
N ALA A 234 2.82 -14.82 3.00
CA ALA A 234 2.77 -13.41 3.30
C ALA A 234 1.44 -13.05 3.99
N LEU A 235 1.53 -12.27 5.04
CA LEU A 235 0.38 -11.73 5.75
C LEU A 235 -0.06 -10.39 5.14
N ASP A 236 -1.36 -10.22 4.94
CA ASP A 236 -2.03 -8.97 4.56
C ASP A 236 -3.12 -8.67 5.61
N GLU A 237 -4.31 -9.25 5.46
CA GLU A 237 -5.46 -9.02 6.34
C GLU A 237 -5.16 -9.40 7.79
N SER A 238 -4.38 -10.44 8.02
CA SER A 238 -3.99 -10.89 9.36
C SER A 238 -3.15 -9.87 10.14
N THR A 239 -2.67 -8.79 9.50
CA THR A 239 -1.90 -7.72 10.17
C THR A 239 -2.76 -6.60 10.73
N TYR A 240 -4.04 -6.46 10.30
CA TYR A 240 -4.81 -5.24 10.53
C TYR A 240 -5.16 -4.98 12.00
N ASP A 241 -5.46 -6.03 12.75
CA ASP A 241 -5.92 -5.92 14.13
C ASP A 241 -4.94 -6.57 15.13
N ARG A 242 -3.69 -6.76 14.72
CA ARG A 242 -2.65 -7.43 15.54
C ARG A 242 -1.42 -6.54 15.71
N PRO A 243 -0.79 -6.53 16.89
CA PRO A 243 0.48 -5.85 17.06
C PRO A 243 1.63 -6.67 16.42
N ALA A 244 2.63 -6.00 15.88
CA ALA A 244 3.75 -6.61 15.16
C ALA A 244 4.42 -7.76 15.92
N HIS A 245 4.63 -7.61 17.23
CA HIS A 245 5.30 -8.61 18.07
C HIS A 245 4.50 -9.90 18.31
N SER A 246 3.25 -9.96 17.87
CA SER A 246 2.38 -11.14 18.06
C SER A 246 2.52 -12.21 16.97
N LEU A 247 3.27 -11.93 15.91
CA LEU A 247 3.42 -12.82 14.75
C LEU A 247 4.82 -13.42 14.65
N ASP A 248 4.93 -14.54 13.96
CA ASP A 248 6.20 -15.19 13.70
C ASP A 248 7.07 -14.32 12.78
N LYS A 249 8.32 -14.07 13.20
CA LYS A 249 9.29 -13.24 12.50
C LYS A 249 9.73 -13.80 11.14
N ASN A 250 9.43 -15.07 10.86
CA ASN A 250 9.83 -15.73 9.61
C ASN A 250 8.78 -15.59 8.52
N LEU A 251 7.58 -15.13 8.84
CA LEU A 251 6.53 -14.86 7.85
C LEU A 251 6.87 -13.62 7.04
N MET A 252 6.39 -13.60 5.80
CA MET A 252 6.46 -12.41 4.97
C MET A 252 5.29 -11.49 5.27
N LEU A 253 5.44 -10.21 4.96
CA LEU A 253 4.41 -9.19 5.14
C LEU A 253 4.13 -8.49 3.82
N SER A 254 2.85 -8.34 3.48
CA SER A 254 2.35 -7.50 2.39
C SER A 254 1.55 -6.36 3.00
N LEU A 255 2.24 -5.28 3.40
CA LEU A 255 1.64 -4.20 4.18
C LEU A 255 1.06 -3.10 3.30
N LYS A 256 -0.10 -2.58 3.71
CA LYS A 256 -0.80 -1.47 3.05
C LYS A 256 -0.76 -0.22 3.95
N PRO A 257 0.11 0.77 3.67
CA PRO A 257 0.22 1.97 4.52
C PRO A 257 -1.10 2.72 4.69
N ALA A 258 -1.94 2.80 3.66
CA ALA A 258 -3.25 3.45 3.77
C ALA A 258 -4.20 2.73 4.76
N ARG A 259 -4.00 1.43 5.01
CA ARG A 259 -4.79 0.62 5.95
C ARG A 259 -4.19 0.56 7.36
N LEU A 260 -2.91 0.85 7.51
CA LEU A 260 -2.18 0.66 8.76
C LEU A 260 -1.65 1.98 9.36
N GLY A 261 -1.36 2.96 8.53
CA GLY A 261 -0.52 4.11 8.86
C GLY A 261 0.97 3.80 8.67
N PHE A 262 1.78 4.84 8.48
CA PHE A 262 3.23 4.73 8.27
C PHE A 262 3.95 4.21 9.51
N SER A 263 3.63 4.75 10.69
CA SER A 263 4.24 4.33 11.96
C SER A 263 4.00 2.85 12.26
N THR A 264 2.81 2.34 11.97
CA THR A 264 2.50 0.91 12.12
C THR A 264 3.31 0.07 11.15
N VAL A 265 3.41 0.49 9.87
CA VAL A 265 4.25 -0.20 8.87
C VAL A 265 5.71 -0.24 9.30
N MET A 266 6.25 0.86 9.84
CA MET A 266 7.62 0.92 10.34
C MET A 266 7.83 -0.01 11.54
N ALA A 267 6.88 -0.05 12.49
CA ALA A 267 6.94 -0.96 13.62
C ALA A 267 6.91 -2.44 13.18
N TRP A 268 6.13 -2.77 12.15
CA TRP A 268 6.14 -4.09 11.54
C TRP A 268 7.48 -4.39 10.86
N ALA A 269 8.04 -3.43 10.12
CA ALA A 269 9.33 -3.58 9.45
C ALA A 269 10.47 -3.85 10.44
N GLU A 270 10.49 -3.15 11.57
CA GLU A 270 11.49 -3.38 12.64
C GLU A 270 11.37 -4.77 13.30
N HIS A 271 10.17 -5.35 13.29
CA HIS A 271 9.96 -6.68 13.84
C HIS A 271 10.55 -7.79 12.95
N LEU A 272 10.72 -7.55 11.65
CA LEU A 272 11.22 -8.53 10.70
C LEU A 272 12.70 -8.85 10.91
N SER A 273 13.08 -10.11 10.72
CA SER A 273 14.48 -10.54 10.75
C SER A 273 15.25 -10.12 9.48
N ASN A 274 14.56 -9.99 8.35
CA ASN A 274 15.14 -9.58 7.07
C ASN A 274 14.11 -8.84 6.19
N ILE A 275 14.13 -7.50 6.25
CA ILE A 275 13.23 -6.64 5.48
C ILE A 275 13.28 -6.97 3.98
N ASN A 276 14.47 -7.16 3.43
CA ASN A 276 14.65 -7.35 1.98
C ASN A 276 14.03 -8.64 1.44
N GLN A 277 13.87 -9.64 2.29
CA GLN A 277 13.25 -10.91 1.91
C GLN A 277 11.78 -11.01 2.31
N GLN A 278 11.37 -10.29 3.34
CA GLN A 278 10.09 -10.50 3.99
C GLN A 278 9.08 -9.37 3.78
N LEU A 279 9.50 -8.15 3.42
CA LEU A 279 8.58 -7.01 3.32
C LEU A 279 8.22 -6.69 1.87
N VAL A 280 6.92 -6.58 1.62
CA VAL A 280 6.33 -5.98 0.42
C VAL A 280 5.42 -4.85 0.87
N LEU A 281 5.49 -3.69 0.22
CA LEU A 281 4.49 -2.64 0.38
C LEU A 281 3.52 -2.68 -0.80
N SER A 282 2.23 -2.59 -0.48
CA SER A 282 1.14 -2.68 -1.45
C SER A 282 0.20 -1.51 -1.32
N SER A 283 -0.42 -1.11 -2.43
CA SER A 283 -1.42 -0.05 -2.48
C SER A 283 -2.85 -0.60 -2.39
N SER A 284 -3.79 0.27 -2.03
CA SER A 284 -5.22 0.04 -1.99
C SER A 284 -5.99 1.04 -2.85
N TYR A 285 -5.54 1.25 -4.08
CA TYR A 285 -6.10 2.20 -5.05
C TYR A 285 -5.97 3.67 -4.63
N GLU A 286 -4.85 4.04 -4.04
CA GLU A 286 -4.48 5.43 -3.80
C GLU A 286 -4.24 6.17 -5.12
N SER A 287 -4.39 7.51 -5.09
CA SER A 287 -3.96 8.38 -6.19
C SER A 287 -2.43 8.38 -6.34
N GLY A 288 -1.92 9.11 -7.32
CA GLY A 288 -0.49 9.32 -7.46
C GLY A 288 0.17 9.96 -6.24
N ILE A 289 -0.59 10.71 -5.42
CA ILE A 289 -0.12 11.29 -4.16
C ILE A 289 0.19 10.19 -3.14
N GLY A 290 -0.80 9.37 -2.79
CA GLY A 290 -0.61 8.28 -1.83
C GLY A 290 0.38 7.24 -2.34
N THR A 291 0.35 6.93 -3.65
CA THR A 291 1.32 6.02 -4.29
C THR A 291 2.75 6.58 -4.23
N SER A 292 2.96 7.90 -4.41
CA SER A 292 4.28 8.53 -4.27
C SER A 292 4.83 8.37 -2.85
N TYR A 293 4.01 8.62 -1.83
CA TYR A 293 4.42 8.43 -0.43
C TYR A 293 4.72 6.97 -0.10
N LEU A 294 3.96 6.03 -0.66
CA LEU A 294 4.27 4.60 -0.49
C LEU A 294 5.63 4.24 -1.09
N MET A 295 5.97 4.76 -2.28
CA MET A 295 7.29 4.55 -2.89
C MET A 295 8.42 5.18 -2.06
N GLN A 296 8.21 6.38 -1.53
CA GLN A 296 9.19 7.04 -0.63
C GLN A 296 9.40 6.23 0.66
N LEU A 297 8.32 5.72 1.26
CA LEU A 297 8.39 4.86 2.44
C LEU A 297 9.14 3.55 2.14
N ALA A 298 8.90 2.95 0.97
CA ALA A 298 9.60 1.74 0.56
C ALA A 298 11.12 1.95 0.44
N ASP A 299 11.53 3.07 -0.16
CA ASP A 299 12.94 3.44 -0.28
C ASP A 299 13.55 3.71 1.10
N PHE A 300 12.87 4.46 1.95
CA PHE A 300 13.31 4.75 3.31
C PHE A 300 13.53 3.49 4.15
N LEU A 301 12.66 2.50 4.02
CA LEU A 301 12.78 1.20 4.70
C LEU A 301 13.78 0.25 4.02
N GLY A 302 14.31 0.61 2.86
CA GLY A 302 15.22 -0.23 2.08
C GLY A 302 14.56 -1.48 1.48
N VAL A 303 13.26 -1.42 1.16
CA VAL A 303 12.51 -2.54 0.56
C VAL A 303 13.07 -2.89 -0.81
N GLN A 304 13.49 -4.15 -0.99
CA GLN A 304 14.07 -4.64 -2.24
C GLN A 304 13.08 -5.44 -3.10
N LYS A 305 11.99 -5.93 -2.50
CA LYS A 305 10.95 -6.65 -3.24
C LYS A 305 10.13 -5.68 -4.09
N PRO A 306 9.74 -6.07 -5.32
CA PRO A 306 8.88 -5.24 -6.16
C PRO A 306 7.57 -4.87 -5.44
N LEU A 307 7.20 -3.60 -5.52
CA LEU A 307 6.03 -3.05 -4.83
C LEU A 307 4.72 -3.49 -5.48
N GLY A 308 3.70 -3.73 -4.67
CA GLY A 308 2.35 -4.08 -5.09
C GLY A 308 1.49 -2.86 -5.42
N ILE A 309 1.96 -1.94 -6.27
CA ILE A 309 1.30 -0.65 -6.56
C ILE A 309 0.57 -0.62 -7.91
N GLY A 310 0.39 -1.77 -8.55
CA GLY A 310 -0.29 -1.87 -9.85
C GLY A 310 -1.76 -1.43 -9.85
N THR A 311 -2.39 -1.32 -8.69
CA THR A 311 -3.77 -0.82 -8.55
C THR A 311 -3.93 0.63 -8.98
N TYR A 312 -2.88 1.46 -8.86
CA TYR A 312 -2.87 2.83 -9.39
C TYR A 312 -3.19 2.88 -10.90
N MET A 313 -2.71 1.90 -11.67
CA MET A 313 -2.95 1.84 -13.11
C MET A 313 -4.43 1.58 -13.49
N GLN A 314 -5.28 1.25 -12.51
CA GLN A 314 -6.72 1.11 -12.70
C GLN A 314 -7.47 2.46 -12.64
N LEU A 315 -6.81 3.54 -12.22
CA LEU A 315 -7.38 4.89 -12.27
C LEU A 315 -7.35 5.42 -13.71
N GLN A 316 -8.40 6.15 -14.12
CA GLN A 316 -8.45 6.83 -15.42
C GLN A 316 -7.74 8.18 -15.38
N GLU A 317 -7.88 8.89 -14.28
CA GLU A 317 -7.28 10.18 -13.99
C GLU A 317 -6.47 10.14 -12.69
N ASP A 318 -5.62 11.13 -12.46
CA ASP A 318 -4.83 11.30 -11.25
C ASP A 318 -5.01 12.69 -10.63
N LEU A 319 -4.61 12.83 -9.38
CA LEU A 319 -4.54 14.13 -8.70
C LEU A 319 -3.22 14.87 -8.98
N LEU A 320 -2.20 14.17 -9.46
CA LEU A 320 -0.93 14.77 -9.89
C LEU A 320 -0.98 15.22 -11.33
N GLU A 321 -0.32 16.36 -11.65
CA GLU A 321 -0.09 16.80 -13.01
C GLU A 321 1.39 17.19 -13.19
N PRO A 322 2.13 16.46 -14.02
CA PRO A 322 1.67 15.27 -14.76
C PRO A 322 1.37 14.09 -13.84
N ALA A 323 0.47 13.21 -14.30
CA ALA A 323 0.16 11.95 -13.60
C ALA A 323 1.43 11.13 -13.36
N LEU A 324 1.45 10.36 -12.28
CA LEU A 324 2.59 9.51 -11.94
C LEU A 324 2.90 8.55 -13.11
N PRO A 325 4.13 8.57 -13.67
CA PRO A 325 4.50 7.77 -14.84
C PRO A 325 4.78 6.31 -14.43
N LEU A 326 3.84 5.69 -13.71
CA LEU A 326 3.97 4.33 -13.22
C LEU A 326 3.88 3.32 -14.35
N ARG A 327 4.84 2.40 -14.39
CA ARG A 327 4.88 1.27 -15.31
C ARG A 327 5.20 0.00 -14.55
N PHE A 328 4.72 -1.12 -15.04
CA PHE A 328 5.16 -2.41 -14.53
C PHE A 328 6.66 -2.61 -14.78
N GLY A 329 7.34 -3.21 -13.81
CA GLY A 329 8.77 -3.45 -13.81
C GLY A 329 9.55 -2.37 -13.06
N ARG A 330 9.56 -1.11 -13.48
CA ARG A 330 10.27 -0.01 -12.80
C ARG A 330 9.50 1.29 -12.87
N CYS A 331 9.54 2.03 -11.76
CA CYS A 331 8.94 3.35 -11.67
C CYS A 331 9.90 4.33 -11.01
N GLN A 332 9.90 5.56 -11.51
CA GLN A 332 10.63 6.67 -10.88
C GLN A 332 9.90 7.09 -9.61
N ILE A 333 10.63 7.25 -8.51
CA ILE A 333 10.07 7.82 -7.28
C ILE A 333 9.80 9.31 -7.53
N ASN A 334 8.58 9.73 -7.22
CA ASN A 334 8.25 11.14 -7.20
C ASN A 334 8.74 11.75 -5.86
N HIS A 335 9.72 12.65 -5.94
CA HIS A 335 10.31 13.32 -4.78
C HIS A 335 9.47 14.51 -4.31
N ASP A 336 8.76 15.12 -5.25
CA ASP A 336 7.95 16.30 -5.00
C ASP A 336 6.49 15.99 -5.30
N VAL A 337 5.71 15.85 -4.23
CA VAL A 337 4.25 15.71 -4.34
C VAL A 337 3.71 17.13 -4.54
N SER A 338 3.78 17.61 -5.79
CA SER A 338 3.34 18.94 -6.17
C SER A 338 1.84 19.16 -5.91
N VAL A 339 1.47 20.42 -5.80
CA VAL A 339 0.09 20.84 -5.54
C VAL A 339 -0.83 20.28 -6.63
N PRO A 340 -1.87 19.51 -6.27
CA PRO A 340 -2.86 19.04 -7.24
C PRO A 340 -3.51 20.24 -7.93
N VAL A 341 -3.65 20.19 -9.25
CA VAL A 341 -4.26 21.31 -10.04
C VAL A 341 -5.63 21.68 -9.46
N ALA A 342 -6.43 20.67 -9.10
CA ALA A 342 -7.73 20.86 -8.48
C ALA A 342 -7.70 21.44 -7.05
N TRP A 343 -6.53 21.64 -6.42
CA TRP A 343 -6.45 22.22 -5.07
C TRP A 343 -6.69 23.72 -5.04
N SER A 344 -6.23 24.42 -6.08
CA SER A 344 -6.38 25.88 -6.23
C SER A 344 -7.78 26.30 -6.65
N GLU A 345 -8.56 25.41 -7.25
CA GLU A 345 -9.96 25.68 -7.61
C GLU A 345 -10.84 25.54 -6.34
N SER A 346 -11.21 26.68 -5.76
CA SER A 346 -12.08 26.79 -4.59
C SER A 346 -13.56 26.69 -4.95
#